data_0e1c621ad5bd7d13b61da10a07eafdbe
#
_entry.id   0e1c621ad5bd7d13b61da10a07eafdbe
#
_cell.length_a   1.000
_cell.length_b   1.000
_cell.length_c   1.000
_cell.angle_alpha   90.00
_cell.angle_beta   90.00
_cell.angle_gamma   90.00
#
_symmetry.space_group_name_H-M   'P 1'
#
loop_
_entity.id
_entity.type
_entity.pdbx_description
1 polymer ?
#
loop_
_entity_poly.entity_id
_entity_poly.type
_entity_poly.pdbx_seq_one_letter_code
_entity_poly.pdbx_strand_id
1 'polypeptide(L)'
;MLHSEKESIYQIVNEQLSSLLEGETNVLANLSNASALLKMNFPRTVFAGFYLYDGNELILGPFQGGVSCVRIALGKGVCGESAASRQTVIVGDVKTYPNYISCDSSARSEIVLPMVKNGQLLGVFDLDSSHVDDYNEMDQKYLEEFVSILLDKTEWKFSMFEEKA
;
A
#
# COMPACT_ATOMS: atom_id res chain seq x y z
N MET A 1 9.13 9.40 16.67
CA MET A 1 7.71 9.41 17.06
C MET A 1 7.45 8.31 18.06
N LEU A 2 6.80 8.62 19.18
CA LEU A 2 6.44 7.63 20.18
C LEU A 2 5.38 6.67 19.63
N HIS A 3 5.37 5.42 20.11
CA HIS A 3 4.42 4.39 19.71
C HIS A 3 2.95 4.85 19.86
N SER A 4 2.62 5.46 21.02
CA SER A 4 1.28 5.97 21.31
C SER A 4 0.86 7.14 20.40
N GLU A 5 1.81 7.99 20.00
CA GLU A 5 1.53 9.08 19.05
C GLU A 5 1.23 8.53 17.67
N LYS A 6 2.01 7.56 17.20
CA LYS A 6 1.81 6.91 15.91
C LYS A 6 0.46 6.18 15.86
N GLU A 7 0.11 5.48 16.92
CA GLU A 7 -1.18 4.82 17.05
C GLU A 7 -2.35 5.81 16.93
N SER A 8 -2.26 6.95 17.62
CA SER A 8 -3.28 8.00 17.56
C SER A 8 -3.42 8.58 16.16
N ILE A 9 -2.31 8.74 15.44
CA ILE A 9 -2.33 9.19 14.03
C ILE A 9 -3.04 8.17 13.14
N TYR A 10 -2.76 6.88 13.30
CA TYR A 10 -3.44 5.83 12.54
C TYR A 10 -4.95 5.83 12.79
N GLN A 11 -5.39 6.02 14.02
CA GLN A 11 -6.82 6.08 14.36
C GLN A 11 -7.51 7.22 13.62
N ILE A 12 -6.91 8.40 13.63
CA ILE A 12 -7.41 9.58 12.91
C ILE A 12 -7.39 9.34 11.40
N VAL A 13 -6.31 8.79 10.87
CA VAL A 13 -6.15 8.49 9.45
C VAL A 13 -7.23 7.53 8.96
N ASN A 14 -7.53 6.47 9.71
CA ASN A 14 -8.56 5.51 9.34
C ASN A 14 -9.97 6.12 9.37
N GLU A 15 -10.25 6.99 10.33
CA GLU A 15 -11.51 7.76 10.35
C GLU A 15 -11.60 8.72 9.16
N GLN A 16 -10.51 9.42 8.83
CA GLN A 16 -10.45 10.31 7.67
C GLN A 16 -10.64 9.55 6.37
N LEU A 17 -10.03 8.37 6.23
CA LEU A 17 -10.21 7.54 5.04
C LEU A 17 -11.68 7.15 4.86
N SER A 18 -12.33 6.68 5.92
CA SER A 18 -13.77 6.35 5.89
C SER A 18 -14.61 7.53 5.40
N SER A 19 -14.31 8.73 5.88
CA SER A 19 -15.03 9.95 5.47
C SER A 19 -14.75 10.34 4.02
N LEU A 20 -13.50 10.26 3.59
CA LEU A 20 -13.10 10.59 2.21
C LEU A 20 -13.76 9.65 1.18
N LEU A 21 -13.94 8.39 1.54
CA LEU A 21 -14.49 7.38 0.64
C LEU A 21 -16.01 7.26 0.71
N GLU A 22 -16.66 8.00 1.60
CA GLU A 22 -18.12 7.98 1.70
C GLU A 22 -18.76 8.53 0.44
N GLY A 23 -19.56 7.69 -0.23
CA GLY A 23 -20.22 8.06 -1.49
C GLY A 23 -19.32 8.05 -2.72
N GLU A 24 -18.01 7.77 -2.58
CA GLU A 24 -17.09 7.64 -3.70
C GLU A 24 -16.63 6.19 -3.87
N THR A 25 -16.89 5.62 -5.04
CA THR A 25 -16.51 4.23 -5.35
C THR A 25 -15.45 4.12 -6.43
N ASN A 26 -15.05 5.22 -7.06
CA ASN A 26 -14.06 5.19 -8.15
C ASN A 26 -12.70 4.72 -7.65
N VAL A 27 -12.18 3.66 -8.25
CA VAL A 27 -10.94 3.02 -7.81
C VAL A 27 -9.73 3.96 -7.95
N LEU A 28 -9.61 4.66 -9.06
CA LEU A 28 -8.48 5.57 -9.29
C LEU A 28 -8.46 6.72 -8.28
N ALA A 29 -9.61 7.36 -8.06
CA ALA A 29 -9.75 8.46 -7.10
C ALA A 29 -9.45 7.98 -5.68
N ASN A 30 -10.01 6.85 -5.28
CA ASN A 30 -9.85 6.31 -3.92
C ASN A 30 -8.40 5.89 -3.63
N LEU A 31 -7.74 5.20 -4.54
CA LEU A 31 -6.33 4.82 -4.37
C LEU A 31 -5.42 6.04 -4.34
N SER A 32 -5.70 7.05 -5.15
CA SER A 32 -4.94 8.30 -5.17
C SER A 32 -5.04 9.03 -3.84
N ASN A 33 -6.24 9.21 -3.31
CA ASN A 33 -6.45 9.88 -2.02
C ASN A 33 -5.93 9.05 -0.84
N ALA A 34 -6.06 7.73 -0.88
CA ALA A 34 -5.48 6.86 0.14
C ALA A 34 -3.96 7.00 0.21
N SER A 35 -3.28 7.01 -0.94
CA SER A 35 -1.83 7.22 -1.01
C SER A 35 -1.43 8.58 -0.43
N ALA A 36 -2.14 9.64 -0.80
CA ALA A 36 -1.87 10.99 -0.31
C ALA A 36 -2.07 11.10 1.21
N LEU A 37 -3.14 10.50 1.72
CA LEU A 37 -3.48 10.55 3.15
C LEU A 37 -2.37 9.92 4.01
N LEU A 38 -1.83 8.78 3.60
CA LEU A 38 -0.72 8.13 4.30
C LEU A 38 0.55 8.96 4.21
N LYS A 39 0.91 9.42 3.01
CA LYS A 39 2.12 10.19 2.78
C LYS A 39 2.16 11.48 3.61
N MET A 40 1.04 12.21 3.69
CA MET A 40 1.00 13.49 4.40
C MET A 40 1.01 13.35 5.93
N ASN A 41 0.60 12.21 6.48
CA ASN A 41 0.51 12.01 7.93
C ASN A 41 1.73 11.31 8.53
N PHE A 42 2.59 10.69 7.72
CA PHE A 42 3.78 9.97 8.18
C PHE A 42 5.03 10.53 7.49
N PRO A 43 5.72 11.51 8.12
CA PRO A 43 6.81 12.26 7.48
C PRO A 43 8.01 11.43 7.02
N ARG A 44 8.25 10.26 7.64
CA ARG A 44 9.35 9.36 7.25
C ARG A 44 9.04 8.52 6.01
N THR A 45 7.79 8.54 5.54
CA THR A 45 7.36 7.80 4.36
C THR A 45 7.96 8.42 3.10
N VAL A 46 8.73 7.63 2.35
CA VAL A 46 9.30 8.04 1.07
C VAL A 46 8.46 7.53 -0.11
N PHE A 47 7.68 6.48 0.09
CA PHE A 47 6.73 5.93 -0.86
C PHE A 47 5.49 5.44 -0.13
N ALA A 48 4.31 5.77 -0.66
CA ALA A 48 3.03 5.22 -0.23
C ALA A 48 2.18 4.98 -1.47
N GLY A 49 1.89 3.73 -1.81
CA GLY A 49 1.16 3.46 -3.04
C GLY A 49 0.80 2.02 -3.29
N PHE A 50 0.25 1.81 -4.47
CA PHE A 50 -0.35 0.55 -4.86
C PHE A 50 0.36 -0.06 -6.06
N TYR A 51 0.58 -1.36 -5.98
CA TYR A 51 0.86 -2.19 -7.14
C TYR A 51 -0.35 -3.07 -7.40
N LEU A 52 -0.90 -3.02 -8.60
CA LEU A 52 -2.14 -3.70 -8.96
C LEU A 52 -1.84 -4.96 -9.78
N TYR A 53 -2.56 -6.03 -9.47
CA TYR A 53 -2.37 -7.33 -10.11
C TYR A 53 -3.20 -7.43 -11.39
N ASP A 54 -2.53 -7.65 -12.53
CA ASP A 54 -3.18 -7.74 -13.83
C ASP A 54 -3.55 -9.17 -14.26
N GLY A 55 -3.38 -10.14 -13.36
CA GLY A 55 -3.57 -11.57 -13.64
C GLY A 55 -2.26 -12.29 -13.92
N ASN A 56 -1.15 -11.58 -14.07
CA ASN A 56 0.17 -12.13 -14.36
C ASN A 56 1.27 -11.53 -13.45
N GLU A 57 1.31 -10.22 -13.33
CA GLU A 57 2.31 -9.49 -12.56
C GLU A 57 1.69 -8.26 -11.88
N LEU A 58 2.47 -7.61 -11.01
CA LEU A 58 2.09 -6.36 -10.38
C LEU A 58 2.50 -5.18 -11.26
N ILE A 59 1.58 -4.25 -11.44
CA ILE A 59 1.77 -3.01 -12.20
C ILE A 59 1.63 -1.82 -11.26
N LEU A 60 2.52 -0.86 -11.38
CA LEU A 60 2.47 0.39 -10.62
C LEU A 60 1.13 1.09 -10.80
N GLY A 61 0.44 1.35 -9.70
CA GLY A 61 -0.81 2.09 -9.63
C GLY A 61 -0.62 3.48 -9.00
N PRO A 62 -1.69 4.09 -8.48
CA PRO A 62 -1.59 5.38 -7.78
C PRO A 62 -0.64 5.33 -6.59
N PHE A 63 0.23 6.34 -6.48
CA PHE A 63 1.21 6.44 -5.40
C PHE A 63 1.63 7.89 -5.14
N GLN A 64 2.27 8.09 -4.01
CA GLN A 64 2.96 9.31 -3.62
C GLN A 64 4.42 8.96 -3.32
N GLY A 65 5.36 9.70 -3.92
CA GLY A 65 6.80 9.47 -3.76
C GLY A 65 7.57 9.71 -5.04
N GLY A 66 8.80 9.24 -5.08
CA GLY A 66 9.65 9.33 -6.27
C GLY A 66 9.27 8.31 -7.35
N VAL A 67 9.86 8.46 -8.52
CA VAL A 67 9.71 7.50 -9.63
C VAL A 67 10.04 6.09 -9.13
N SER A 68 9.23 5.11 -9.49
CA SER A 68 9.32 3.76 -8.96
C SER A 68 9.29 2.69 -10.05
N CYS A 69 9.56 1.42 -9.68
CA CYS A 69 9.47 0.31 -10.59
C CYS A 69 8.08 0.21 -11.19
N VAL A 70 7.97 -0.11 -12.48
CA VAL A 70 6.68 -0.18 -13.17
C VAL A 70 6.04 -1.56 -13.06
N ARG A 71 6.85 -2.64 -13.12
CA ARG A 71 6.39 -4.03 -13.13
C ARG A 71 7.16 -4.86 -12.13
N ILE A 72 6.46 -5.68 -11.37
CA ILE A 72 7.05 -6.59 -10.39
C ILE A 72 6.40 -7.97 -10.55
N ALA A 73 7.24 -8.99 -10.77
CA ALA A 73 6.77 -10.37 -10.86
C ALA A 73 6.36 -10.89 -9.48
N LEU A 74 5.37 -11.77 -9.43
CA LEU A 74 5.00 -12.46 -8.18
C LEU A 74 6.20 -13.21 -7.62
N GLY A 75 6.38 -13.13 -6.31
CA GLY A 75 7.50 -13.75 -5.59
C GLY A 75 8.80 -12.95 -5.63
N LYS A 76 8.88 -11.86 -6.40
CA LYS A 76 10.07 -11.01 -6.52
C LYS A 76 9.91 -9.72 -5.71
N GLY A 77 10.95 -9.41 -4.94
CA GLY A 77 10.91 -8.28 -4.01
C GLY A 77 9.87 -8.45 -2.90
N VAL A 78 9.74 -7.46 -2.05
CA VAL A 78 8.80 -7.50 -0.93
C VAL A 78 7.34 -7.46 -1.42
N CYS A 79 7.04 -6.62 -2.41
CA CYS A 79 5.72 -6.55 -3.02
C CYS A 79 5.31 -7.88 -3.68
N GLY A 80 6.21 -8.48 -4.47
CA GLY A 80 5.96 -9.77 -5.12
C GLY A 80 5.80 -10.90 -4.14
N GLU A 81 6.55 -10.89 -3.04
CA GLU A 81 6.44 -11.87 -1.95
C GLU A 81 5.07 -11.78 -1.24
N SER A 82 4.65 -10.57 -0.89
CA SER A 82 3.33 -10.35 -0.28
C SER A 82 2.19 -10.79 -1.19
N ALA A 83 2.26 -10.45 -2.47
CA ALA A 83 1.27 -10.83 -3.47
C ALA A 83 1.17 -12.36 -3.62
N ALA A 84 2.32 -13.04 -3.71
CA ALA A 84 2.38 -14.50 -3.89
C ALA A 84 1.89 -15.26 -2.65
N SER A 85 2.29 -14.81 -1.45
CA SER A 85 1.92 -15.45 -0.18
C SER A 85 0.55 -15.03 0.33
N ARG A 86 0.03 -13.89 -0.13
CA ARG A 86 -1.18 -13.22 0.39
C ARG A 86 -1.07 -12.91 1.88
N GLN A 87 0.15 -12.56 2.33
CA GLN A 87 0.46 -12.19 3.71
C GLN A 87 1.10 -10.80 3.75
N THR A 88 0.87 -10.08 4.83
CA THR A 88 1.61 -8.86 5.13
C THR A 88 3.08 -9.21 5.38
N VAL A 89 3.98 -8.43 4.78
CA VAL A 89 5.43 -8.59 4.94
C VAL A 89 6.00 -7.32 5.54
N ILE A 90 6.74 -7.44 6.63
CA ILE A 90 7.46 -6.35 7.28
C ILE A 90 8.96 -6.61 7.14
N VAL A 91 9.68 -5.61 6.61
CA VAL A 91 11.13 -5.65 6.44
C VAL A 91 11.76 -4.53 7.25
N GLY A 92 12.49 -4.88 8.30
CA GLY A 92 13.12 -3.92 9.21
C GLY A 92 14.29 -3.16 8.58
N ASP A 93 15.09 -3.84 7.75
CA ASP A 93 16.18 -3.23 7.00
C ASP A 93 16.25 -3.85 5.61
N VAL A 94 15.89 -3.08 4.60
CA VAL A 94 15.86 -3.53 3.20
C VAL A 94 17.24 -3.90 2.67
N LYS A 95 18.31 -3.31 3.22
CA LYS A 95 19.69 -3.62 2.81
C LYS A 95 20.15 -5.02 3.19
N THR A 96 19.50 -5.62 4.18
CA THR A 96 19.83 -6.96 4.66
C THR A 96 18.80 -8.01 4.24
N TYR A 97 17.76 -7.60 3.51
CA TYR A 97 16.69 -8.49 3.08
C TYR A 97 17.03 -9.15 1.74
N PRO A 98 17.20 -10.50 1.71
CA PRO A 98 17.69 -11.18 0.51
C PRO A 98 16.82 -11.02 -0.73
N ASN A 99 15.48 -11.03 -0.56
CA ASN A 99 14.51 -10.88 -1.65
C ASN A 99 14.07 -9.41 -1.77
N TYR A 100 15.03 -8.50 -1.97
CA TYR A 100 14.75 -7.08 -2.11
C TYR A 100 15.02 -6.57 -3.52
N ILE A 101 14.06 -5.78 -4.05
CA ILE A 101 14.24 -5.01 -5.29
C ILE A 101 14.28 -3.53 -4.92
N SER A 102 15.38 -2.85 -5.19
CA SER A 102 15.52 -1.42 -4.93
C SER A 102 14.85 -0.61 -6.03
N CYS A 103 13.63 -0.13 -5.75
CA CYS A 103 12.92 0.82 -6.62
C CYS A 103 13.12 2.28 -6.16
N ASP A 104 13.51 2.49 -4.91
CA ASP A 104 13.86 3.78 -4.32
C ASP A 104 15.03 3.60 -3.37
N SER A 105 16.17 4.25 -3.67
CA SER A 105 17.39 4.15 -2.87
C SER A 105 17.29 4.79 -1.48
N SER A 106 16.28 5.63 -1.25
CA SER A 106 16.03 6.28 0.06
C SER A 106 15.28 5.38 1.04
N ALA A 107 14.68 4.28 0.58
CA ALA A 107 13.97 3.34 1.43
C ALA A 107 14.95 2.57 2.34
N ARG A 108 14.58 2.45 3.63
CA ARG A 108 15.35 1.72 4.64
C ARG A 108 14.55 0.60 5.29
N SER A 109 13.26 0.80 5.49
CA SER A 109 12.32 -0.25 5.93
C SER A 109 11.06 -0.21 5.10
N GLU A 110 10.32 -1.31 5.09
CA GLU A 110 9.16 -1.49 4.24
C GLU A 110 8.09 -2.33 4.91
N ILE A 111 6.82 -2.02 4.64
CA ILE A 111 5.68 -2.88 4.93
C ILE A 111 4.82 -2.99 3.68
N VAL A 112 4.44 -4.20 3.32
CA VAL A 112 3.57 -4.49 2.18
C VAL A 112 2.38 -5.31 2.66
N LEU A 113 1.17 -4.83 2.31
CA LEU A 113 -0.07 -5.48 2.69
C LEU A 113 -0.78 -6.00 1.43
N PRO A 114 -1.18 -7.27 1.40
CA PRO A 114 -1.92 -7.80 0.26
C PRO A 114 -3.35 -7.27 0.26
N MET A 115 -3.87 -6.99 -0.92
CA MET A 115 -5.27 -6.62 -1.12
C MET A 115 -6.00 -7.79 -1.76
N VAL A 116 -6.78 -8.50 -0.96
CA VAL A 116 -7.55 -9.67 -1.39
C VAL A 116 -9.02 -9.44 -1.09
N LYS A 117 -9.89 -9.58 -2.08
CA LYS A 117 -11.32 -9.43 -1.93
C LYS A 117 -12.04 -10.61 -2.57
N ASN A 118 -12.91 -11.28 -1.81
CA ASN A 118 -13.66 -12.47 -2.27
C ASN A 118 -12.73 -13.55 -2.87
N GLY A 119 -11.58 -13.78 -2.23
CA GLY A 119 -10.58 -14.75 -2.68
C GLY A 119 -9.73 -14.33 -3.87
N GLN A 120 -9.96 -13.13 -4.42
CA GLN A 120 -9.21 -12.59 -5.57
C GLN A 120 -8.13 -11.62 -5.11
N LEU A 121 -6.90 -11.84 -5.57
CA LEU A 121 -5.80 -10.88 -5.41
C LEU A 121 -6.04 -9.68 -6.32
N LEU A 122 -6.11 -8.50 -5.74
CA LEU A 122 -6.25 -7.22 -6.47
C LEU A 122 -4.91 -6.50 -6.64
N GLY A 123 -3.99 -6.74 -5.73
CA GLY A 123 -2.69 -6.10 -5.70
C GLY A 123 -2.13 -6.03 -4.28
N VAL A 124 -1.22 -5.08 -4.06
CA VAL A 124 -0.62 -4.81 -2.75
C VAL A 124 -0.61 -3.32 -2.45
N PHE A 125 -0.63 -2.98 -1.17
CA PHE A 125 -0.35 -1.64 -0.67
C PHE A 125 1.05 -1.62 -0.07
N ASP A 126 1.90 -0.73 -0.58
CA ASP A 126 3.33 -0.67 -0.27
C ASP A 126 3.67 0.67 0.41
N LEU A 127 4.34 0.59 1.55
CA LEU A 127 4.86 1.74 2.28
C LEU A 127 6.35 1.55 2.53
N ASP A 128 7.15 2.56 2.16
CA ASP A 128 8.58 2.62 2.42
C ASP A 128 8.92 3.79 3.33
N SER A 129 9.75 3.53 4.33
CA SER A 129 10.28 4.54 5.25
C SER A 129 11.77 4.78 5.02
N SER A 130 12.19 6.02 5.25
CA SER A 130 13.62 6.40 5.25
C SER A 130 14.38 5.93 6.49
N HIS A 131 13.73 5.31 7.46
CA HIS A 131 14.31 4.83 8.70
C HIS A 131 14.20 3.31 8.80
N VAL A 132 15.21 2.65 9.37
CA VAL A 132 15.15 1.23 9.71
C VAL A 132 14.11 0.99 10.80
N ASP A 133 13.53 -0.21 10.82
CA ASP A 133 12.60 -0.67 11.86
C ASP A 133 11.42 0.29 12.12
N ASP A 134 10.95 0.97 11.09
CA ASP A 134 9.85 1.95 11.24
C ASP A 134 8.46 1.30 11.27
N TYR A 135 8.35 0.03 10.95
CA TYR A 135 7.09 -0.72 10.96
C TYR A 135 7.14 -1.94 11.87
N ASN A 136 6.09 -2.12 12.67
CA ASN A 136 5.92 -3.25 13.59
C ASN A 136 4.48 -3.80 13.54
N GLU A 137 4.12 -4.66 14.47
CA GLU A 137 2.78 -5.27 14.54
C GLU A 137 1.64 -4.25 14.73
N MET A 138 1.91 -3.13 15.41
CA MET A 138 0.93 -2.06 15.56
C MET A 138 0.65 -1.41 14.21
N ASP A 139 1.68 -1.11 13.43
CA ASP A 139 1.52 -0.59 12.05
C ASP A 139 0.73 -1.57 11.20
N GLN A 140 1.06 -2.85 11.26
CA GLN A 140 0.36 -3.89 10.52
C GLN A 140 -1.14 -3.89 10.84
N LYS A 141 -1.50 -3.84 12.11
CA LYS A 141 -2.90 -3.84 12.56
C LYS A 141 -3.70 -2.68 11.93
N TYR A 142 -3.19 -1.46 12.05
CA TYR A 142 -3.89 -0.28 11.55
C TYR A 142 -3.87 -0.16 10.03
N LEU A 143 -2.80 -0.61 9.39
CA LEU A 143 -2.72 -0.61 7.93
C LEU A 143 -3.59 -1.71 7.31
N GLU A 144 -3.74 -2.86 7.96
CA GLU A 144 -4.72 -3.87 7.54
C GLU A 144 -6.16 -3.36 7.65
N GLU A 145 -6.47 -2.59 8.70
CA GLU A 145 -7.74 -1.90 8.83
C GLU A 145 -7.94 -0.86 7.72
N PHE A 146 -6.91 -0.07 7.42
CA PHE A 146 -6.91 0.89 6.32
C PHE A 146 -7.21 0.22 4.98
N VAL A 147 -6.55 -0.89 4.68
CA VAL A 147 -6.79 -1.69 3.46
C VAL A 147 -8.22 -2.23 3.46
N SER A 148 -8.73 -2.72 4.58
CA SER A 148 -10.10 -3.23 4.70
C SER A 148 -11.15 -2.17 4.38
N ILE A 149 -10.98 -0.95 4.88
CA ILE A 149 -11.85 0.18 4.55
C ILE A 149 -11.82 0.47 3.04
N LEU A 150 -10.64 0.49 2.46
CA LEU A 150 -10.44 0.75 1.03
C LEU A 150 -11.11 -0.32 0.16
N LEU A 151 -10.93 -1.60 0.52
CA LEU A 151 -11.54 -2.73 -0.18
C LEU A 151 -13.06 -2.67 -0.15
N ASP A 152 -13.63 -2.34 1.01
CA ASP A 152 -15.07 -2.32 1.23
C ASP A 152 -15.77 -1.18 0.49
N LYS A 153 -15.17 0.00 0.46
CA LYS A 153 -15.79 1.23 -0.08
C LYS A 153 -15.53 1.48 -1.55
N THR A 154 -14.67 0.71 -2.17
CA THR A 154 -14.22 0.93 -3.55
C THR A 154 -14.81 -0.11 -4.48
N GLU A 155 -15.25 0.33 -5.66
CA GLU A 155 -15.61 -0.57 -6.77
C GLU A 155 -14.34 -0.86 -7.58
N TRP A 156 -13.90 -2.12 -7.56
CA TRP A 156 -12.62 -2.54 -8.14
C TRP A 156 -12.77 -2.82 -9.64
N LYS A 157 -12.99 -1.73 -10.40
CA LYS A 157 -13.13 -1.75 -11.87
C LYS A 157 -12.45 -0.52 -12.48
N PHE A 158 -11.74 -0.74 -13.57
CA PHE A 158 -11.16 0.30 -14.41
C PHE A 158 -11.94 0.42 -15.72
N SER A 159 -13.20 0.88 -15.64
CA SER A 159 -14.12 0.92 -16.79
C SER A 159 -14.28 2.30 -17.43
N MET A 160 -13.56 3.32 -16.92
CA MET A 160 -13.76 4.69 -17.42
C MET A 160 -13.32 4.91 -18.88
N PHE A 161 -12.52 4.01 -19.43
CA PHE A 161 -12.06 4.05 -20.81
C PHE A 161 -12.67 2.93 -21.67
N GLU A 162 -13.59 2.14 -21.13
CA GLU A 162 -14.30 1.12 -21.90
C GLU A 162 -15.38 1.79 -22.76
N GLU A 163 -15.53 1.31 -24.01
CA GLU A 163 -16.62 1.76 -24.87
C GLU A 163 -17.95 1.37 -24.22
N LYS A 164 -18.84 2.35 -24.10
CA LYS A 164 -20.20 2.08 -23.66
C LYS A 164 -20.98 1.48 -24.83
N ALA A 165 -21.49 0.29 -24.61
CA ALA A 165 -22.34 -0.38 -25.57
C ALA A 165 -23.63 0.41 -25.85
#